data_b3fb3c5c870f4c6fd195f6514e8042aa
#
_entry.id   b3fb3c5c870f4c6fd195f6514e8042aa
#
_cell.length_a   1.000
_cell.length_b   1.000
_cell.length_c   1.000
_cell.angle_alpha   90.00
_cell.angle_beta   90.00
_cell.angle_gamma   90.00
#
_symmetry.space_group_name_H-M   'P 1'
#
loop_
_entity.id
_entity.type
_entity.pdbx_description
1 polymer ?
#
loop_
_entity_poly.entity_id
_entity_poly.type
_entity_poly.pdbx_seq_one_letter_code
_entity_poly.pdbx_strand_id
1 'polypeptide(L)'
;MNFAILKNTLIAQKRPPHHIALIERAYALAHTAHHGQKRMSGDPYIIHPLATALRLAEMQLDASTIAAALLHDVCEDTPHSLADLRREFGDEIAF
;
A
#
# COMPACT_ATOMS: atom_id res chain seq x y z
N MET A 1 10.54 -2.32 -9.83
CA MET A 1 9.15 -1.86 -9.64
C MET A 1 9.13 -0.66 -8.72
N ASN A 2 8.34 0.34 -9.03
CA ASN A 2 8.15 1.52 -8.19
C ASN A 2 6.69 1.94 -8.20
N PHE A 3 6.33 2.90 -7.34
CA PHE A 3 4.94 3.32 -7.20
C PHE A 3 4.36 3.94 -8.47
N ALA A 4 5.19 4.52 -9.33
CA ALA A 4 4.70 5.14 -10.56
C ALA A 4 3.95 4.15 -11.46
N ILE A 5 4.35 2.89 -11.48
CA ILE A 5 3.66 1.85 -12.25
C ILE A 5 2.24 1.66 -11.73
N LEU A 6 2.09 1.54 -10.41
CA LEU A 6 0.77 1.42 -9.79
C LEU A 6 -0.06 2.67 -10.04
N LYS A 7 0.52 3.85 -9.81
CA LYS A 7 -0.19 5.12 -10.00
C LYS A 7 -0.67 5.28 -11.43
N ASN A 8 0.17 4.96 -12.41
CA ASN A 8 -0.23 5.06 -13.82
C ASN A 8 -1.37 4.10 -14.15
N THR A 9 -1.37 2.90 -13.58
CA THR A 9 -2.47 1.95 -13.73
C THR A 9 -3.77 2.53 -13.18
N LEU A 10 -3.72 3.11 -11.98
CA LEU A 10 -4.90 3.70 -11.34
C LEU A 10 -5.45 4.86 -12.16
N ILE A 11 -4.57 5.71 -12.70
CA ILE A 11 -4.96 6.83 -13.57
C ILE A 11 -5.60 6.32 -14.85
N ALA A 12 -5.02 5.32 -15.48
CA ALA A 12 -5.55 4.71 -16.71
C ALA A 12 -6.95 4.12 -16.49
N GLN A 13 -7.22 3.65 -15.29
CA GLN A 13 -8.53 3.12 -14.90
C GLN A 13 -9.54 4.24 -14.58
N LYS A 14 -9.13 5.50 -14.68
CA LYS A 14 -9.99 6.67 -14.39
C LYS A 14 -10.57 6.66 -12.97
N ARG A 15 -9.79 6.16 -12.02
CA ARG A 15 -10.23 6.15 -10.62
C ARG A 15 -10.34 7.58 -10.08
N PRO A 16 -11.28 7.82 -9.16
CA PRO A 16 -11.42 9.15 -8.55
C PRO A 16 -10.11 9.61 -7.90
N PRO A 17 -9.76 10.90 -8.00
CA PRO A 17 -8.52 11.40 -7.40
C PRO A 17 -8.36 11.12 -5.92
N HIS A 18 -9.45 11.14 -5.14
CA HIS A 18 -9.37 10.85 -3.70
C HIS A 18 -9.07 9.38 -3.42
N HIS A 19 -9.45 8.47 -4.31
CA HIS A 19 -9.08 7.05 -4.19
C HIS A 19 -7.59 6.85 -4.49
N ILE A 20 -7.08 7.54 -5.50
CA ILE A 20 -5.66 7.49 -5.84
C ILE A 20 -4.83 8.09 -4.69
N ALA A 21 -5.29 9.20 -4.11
CA ALA A 21 -4.62 9.83 -2.98
C ALA A 21 -4.57 8.92 -1.76
N LEU A 22 -5.64 8.16 -1.50
CA LEU A 22 -5.68 7.19 -0.40
C LEU A 22 -4.61 6.12 -0.59
N ILE A 23 -4.53 5.57 -1.79
CA ILE A 23 -3.55 4.52 -2.10
C ILE A 23 -2.13 5.08 -2.01
N GLU A 24 -1.91 6.31 -2.49
CA GLU A 24 -0.61 6.96 -2.41
C GLU A 24 -0.18 7.20 -0.96
N ARG A 25 -1.10 7.60 -0.08
CA ARG A 25 -0.82 7.76 1.34
C ARG A 25 -0.46 6.43 1.99
N ALA A 26 -1.18 5.37 1.65
CA ALA A 26 -0.88 4.03 2.15
C ALA A 26 0.51 3.58 1.72
N TYR A 27 0.87 3.81 0.46
CA TYR A 27 2.20 3.50 -0.03
C TYR A 27 3.28 4.29 0.71
N ALA A 28 3.07 5.60 0.89
CA ALA A 28 4.05 6.45 1.57
C ALA A 28 4.31 5.97 3.00
N LEU A 29 3.26 5.60 3.73
CA LEU A 29 3.42 5.07 5.08
C LEU A 29 4.16 3.73 5.06
N ALA A 30 3.76 2.82 4.18
CA ALA A 30 4.40 1.51 4.08
C ALA A 30 5.88 1.64 3.68
N HIS A 31 6.18 2.52 2.75
CA HIS A 31 7.55 2.77 2.30
C HIS A 31 8.42 3.25 3.46
N THR A 32 7.93 4.20 4.23
CA THR A 32 8.65 4.73 5.39
C THR A 32 8.79 3.66 6.49
N ALA A 33 7.71 2.94 6.77
CA ALA A 33 7.70 1.93 7.82
C ALA A 33 8.65 0.77 7.55
N HIS A 34 8.76 0.35 6.29
CA HIS A 34 9.64 -0.74 5.88
C HIS A 34 11.03 -0.28 5.45
N HIS A 35 11.36 0.99 5.66
CA HIS A 35 12.65 1.53 5.24
C HIS A 35 13.80 0.72 5.83
N GLY A 36 14.71 0.29 4.98
CA GLY A 36 15.86 -0.51 5.39
C GLY A 36 15.60 -2.00 5.55
N GLN A 37 14.32 -2.43 5.55
CA GLN A 37 14.00 -3.85 5.61
C GLN A 37 14.19 -4.49 4.24
N LYS A 38 14.73 -5.71 4.25
CA LYS A 38 14.94 -6.49 3.02
C LYS A 38 14.36 -7.89 3.18
N ARG A 39 13.91 -8.45 2.07
CA ARG A 39 13.49 -9.85 2.01
C ARG A 39 14.74 -10.73 1.95
N MET A 40 14.54 -12.04 2.13
CA MET A 40 15.64 -13.01 2.02
C MET A 40 16.36 -12.95 0.68
N SER A 41 15.65 -12.52 -0.37
CA SER A 41 16.23 -12.31 -1.71
C SER A 41 17.18 -11.12 -1.79
N GLY A 42 17.17 -10.23 -0.76
CA GLY A 42 17.95 -9.00 -0.77
C GLY A 42 17.21 -7.79 -1.28
N ASP A 43 16.01 -7.96 -1.85
CA ASP A 43 15.21 -6.86 -2.38
C ASP A 43 14.59 -6.04 -1.24
N PRO A 44 14.40 -4.72 -1.41
CA PRO A 44 13.67 -3.92 -0.44
C PRO A 44 12.29 -4.51 -0.17
N TYR A 45 11.90 -4.54 1.10
CA TYR A 45 10.63 -5.17 1.49
C TYR A 45 9.40 -4.55 0.83
N ILE A 46 9.42 -3.24 0.61
CA ILE A 46 8.29 -2.51 0.01
C ILE A 46 7.90 -3.04 -1.37
N ILE A 47 8.81 -3.66 -2.10
CA ILE A 47 8.51 -4.21 -3.42
C ILE A 47 7.44 -5.29 -3.35
N HIS A 48 7.43 -6.08 -2.29
CA HIS A 48 6.44 -7.15 -2.12
C HIS A 48 5.01 -6.62 -1.99
N PRO A 49 4.68 -5.76 -1.02
CA PRO A 49 3.31 -5.22 -0.94
C PRO A 49 2.94 -4.37 -2.16
N LEU A 50 3.91 -3.70 -2.77
CA LEU A 50 3.65 -2.92 -3.98
C LEU A 50 3.23 -3.83 -5.14
N ALA A 51 3.91 -4.96 -5.34
CA ALA A 51 3.55 -5.91 -6.38
C ALA A 51 2.16 -6.50 -6.15
N THR A 52 1.82 -6.81 -4.90
CA THR A 52 0.48 -7.30 -4.54
C THR A 52 -0.57 -6.24 -4.86
N ALA A 53 -0.32 -5.00 -4.47
CA ALA A 53 -1.25 -3.90 -4.73
C ALA A 53 -1.47 -3.71 -6.25
N LEU A 54 -0.42 -3.82 -7.05
CA LEU A 54 -0.55 -3.70 -8.49
C LEU A 54 -1.44 -4.79 -9.07
N ARG A 55 -1.29 -6.04 -8.61
CA ARG A 55 -2.16 -7.14 -9.05
C ARG A 55 -3.62 -6.87 -8.72
N LEU A 56 -3.88 -6.39 -7.50
CA LEU A 56 -5.24 -6.08 -7.08
C LEU A 56 -5.83 -4.94 -7.91
N ALA A 57 -5.02 -3.94 -8.26
CA ALA A 57 -5.44 -2.86 -9.13
C ALA A 57 -5.78 -3.38 -10.53
N GLU A 58 -4.97 -4.26 -11.07
CA GLU A 58 -5.22 -4.88 -12.38
C GLU A 58 -6.50 -5.71 -12.38
N MET A 59 -6.84 -6.31 -11.25
CA MET A 59 -8.11 -7.03 -11.06
C MET A 59 -9.27 -6.07 -10.79
N GLN A 60 -9.02 -4.77 -10.80
CA GLN A 60 -10.01 -3.72 -10.58
C GLN A 60 -10.70 -3.78 -9.21
N LEU A 61 -9.99 -4.23 -8.19
CA LEU A 61 -10.50 -4.20 -6.83
C LEU A 61 -10.55 -2.76 -6.31
N ASP A 62 -11.28 -2.55 -5.22
CA ASP A 62 -11.53 -1.21 -4.70
C ASP A 62 -10.29 -0.60 -4.03
N ALA A 63 -10.32 0.72 -3.86
CA ALA A 63 -9.20 1.47 -3.30
C ALA A 63 -8.85 1.03 -1.88
N SER A 64 -9.86 0.72 -1.06
CA SER A 64 -9.63 0.26 0.32
C SER A 64 -8.87 -1.05 0.35
N THR A 65 -9.20 -1.98 -0.54
CA THR A 65 -8.51 -3.27 -0.64
C THR A 65 -7.07 -3.10 -1.10
N ILE A 66 -6.83 -2.23 -2.08
CA ILE A 66 -5.48 -1.94 -2.58
C ILE A 66 -4.63 -1.30 -1.49
N ALA A 67 -5.20 -0.31 -0.77
CA ALA A 67 -4.51 0.35 0.33
C ALA A 67 -4.19 -0.63 1.46
N ALA A 68 -5.13 -1.51 1.80
CA ALA A 68 -4.92 -2.53 2.82
C ALA A 68 -3.78 -3.46 2.45
N ALA A 69 -3.65 -3.83 1.17
CA ALA A 69 -2.54 -4.66 0.71
C ALA A 69 -1.19 -3.99 0.90
N LEU A 70 -1.11 -2.67 0.68
CA LEU A 70 0.11 -1.90 0.90
C LEU A 70 0.48 -1.84 2.39
N LEU A 71 -0.50 -1.85 3.28
CA LEU A 71 -0.31 -1.72 4.72
C LEU A 71 -0.26 -3.06 5.45
N HIS A 72 -0.47 -4.15 4.74
CA HIS A 72 -0.68 -5.50 5.30
C HIS A 72 0.35 -5.88 6.37
N ASP A 73 1.64 -5.69 6.09
CA ASP A 73 2.70 -6.13 7.00
C ASP A 73 3.21 -5.02 7.93
N VAL A 74 2.65 -3.82 7.85
CA VAL A 74 3.18 -2.69 8.61
C VAL A 74 3.08 -2.93 10.11
N CYS A 75 1.97 -3.46 10.61
CA CYS A 75 1.78 -3.69 12.04
C CYS A 75 2.65 -4.81 12.58
N GLU A 76 2.91 -5.84 11.77
CA GLU A 76 3.67 -7.01 12.20
C GLU A 76 5.18 -6.78 12.15
N ASP A 77 5.64 -6.06 11.13
CA ASP A 77 7.05 -5.97 10.81
C ASP A 77 7.68 -4.61 11.14
N THR A 78 6.89 -3.68 11.67
CA THR A 78 7.36 -2.33 12.00
C THR A 78 6.77 -1.88 13.34
N PRO A 79 7.28 -0.77 13.93
CA PRO A 79 6.72 -0.26 15.19
C PRO A 79 5.33 0.36 15.10
N HIS A 80 4.75 0.46 13.92
CA HIS A 80 3.39 1.01 13.77
C HIS A 80 2.35 0.02 14.27
N SER A 81 1.42 0.50 15.09
CA SER A 81 0.35 -0.33 15.63
C SER A 81 -0.89 -0.30 14.75
N LEU A 82 -1.76 -1.30 14.93
CA LEU A 82 -3.06 -1.31 14.28
C LEU A 82 -3.88 -0.07 14.64
N ALA A 83 -3.78 0.39 15.90
CA ALA A 83 -4.48 1.59 16.33
C ALA A 83 -4.00 2.84 15.56
N ASP A 84 -2.69 2.93 15.28
CA ASP A 84 -2.13 4.03 14.50
C ASP A 84 -2.69 4.02 13.07
N LEU A 85 -2.79 2.85 12.45
CA LEU A 85 -3.33 2.72 11.10
C LEU A 85 -4.81 3.09 11.06
N ARG A 86 -5.59 2.67 12.06
CA ARG A 86 -7.00 3.02 12.15
C ARG A 86 -7.20 4.53 12.29
N ARG A 87 -6.35 5.15 13.09
CA ARG A 87 -6.41 6.59 13.31
C ARG A 87 -6.14 7.36 12.03
N GLU A 88 -5.21 6.89 11.22
CA GLU A 88 -4.78 7.59 10.01
C GLU A 88 -5.66 7.27 8.81
N PHE A 89 -6.13 6.04 8.67
CA PHE A 89 -6.82 5.57 7.46
C PHE A 89 -8.29 5.23 7.68
N GLY A 90 -8.75 5.21 8.93
CA GLY A 90 -10.13 4.83 9.26
C GLY A 90 -10.32 3.31 9.32
N ASP A 91 -11.52 2.92 9.77
CA ASP A 91 -11.82 1.51 10.03
C ASP A 91 -11.94 0.66 8.76
N GLU A 92 -12.26 1.28 7.62
CA GLU A 92 -12.42 0.54 6.37
C GLU A 92 -11.15 -0.13 5.88
N ILE A 93 -10.00 0.43 6.22
CA ILE A 93 -8.70 -0.08 5.81
C ILE A 93 -8.06 -0.89 6.93
N ALA A 94 -8.48 -0.67 8.15
CA ALA A 94 -7.96 -1.41 9.28
C ALA A 94 -8.53 -2.82 9.28
N PHE A 95 -7.73 -3.72 9.05
CA PHE A 95 -7.74 -5.15 8.90
C PHE A 95 -8.48 -5.93 9.97
#